data_626125a07084c865d6dd1dbbfbf1d4b1
#
_entry.id   626125a07084c865d6dd1dbbfbf1d4b1
#
_cell.length_a   1.000
_cell.length_b   1.000
_cell.length_c   1.000
_cell.angle_alpha   90.00
_cell.angle_beta   90.00
_cell.angle_gamma   90.00
#
_symmetry.space_group_name_H-M   'P 1'
#
loop_
_entity.id
_entity.type
_entity.pdbx_description
1 polymer ?
#
loop_
_entity_poly.entity_id
_entity_poly.type
_entity_poly.pdbx_seq_one_letter_code
_entity_poly.pdbx_strand_id
1 'polypeptide(L)' 'MMTAKEYVEGKVKSYTRLAERCRREAEASDDIVVRAEYSARANVWEMCAEEMDNAREMLQEESGEVTYA' A
#
# COMPACT_ATOMS: atom_id res chain seq x y z
N MET A 1 -20.98 -0.76 8.56
CA MET A 1 -20.06 -1.91 8.49
C MET A 1 -19.19 -1.80 7.24
N MET A 2 -17.90 -2.05 7.38
CA MET A 2 -16.96 -1.95 6.26
C MET A 2 -17.01 -3.20 5.38
N THR A 3 -17.06 -3.02 4.08
CA THR A 3 -16.97 -4.14 3.13
C THR A 3 -15.51 -4.56 2.97
N ALA A 4 -15.28 -5.75 2.44
CA ALA A 4 -13.94 -6.22 2.13
C ALA A 4 -13.23 -5.28 1.16
N LYS A 5 -13.95 -4.78 0.16
CA LYS A 5 -13.43 -3.82 -0.80
C LYS A 5 -12.97 -2.52 -0.12
N GLU A 6 -13.81 -1.97 0.75
CA GLU A 6 -13.47 -0.76 1.50
C GLU A 6 -12.26 -0.95 2.39
N TYR A 7 -12.16 -2.11 3.05
CA TYR A 7 -11.01 -2.47 3.87
C TYR A 7 -9.73 -2.48 3.04
N VAL A 8 -9.76 -3.16 1.88
CA VAL A 8 -8.60 -3.24 1.00
C VAL A 8 -8.21 -1.87 0.46
N GLU A 9 -9.17 -1.07 0.02
CA GLU A 9 -8.91 0.30 -0.44
C GLU A 9 -8.27 1.15 0.65
N GLY A 10 -8.72 1.01 1.88
CA GLY A 10 -8.12 1.68 3.03
C GLY A 10 -6.68 1.26 3.25
N LYS A 11 -6.38 -0.03 3.10
CA LYS A 11 -5.01 -0.55 3.21
C LYS A 11 -4.10 -0.03 2.11
N VAL A 12 -4.58 0.05 0.88
CA VAL A 12 -3.82 0.63 -0.24
C VAL A 12 -3.40 2.06 0.12
N LYS A 13 -4.34 2.87 0.59
CA LYS A 13 -4.05 4.25 1.00
C LYS A 13 -3.04 4.31 2.14
N SER A 14 -3.21 3.47 3.16
CA SER A 14 -2.31 3.45 4.32
C SER A 14 -0.89 3.07 3.93
N TYR A 15 -0.73 2.02 3.14
CA TYR A 15 0.60 1.58 2.69
C TYR A 15 1.25 2.60 1.77
N THR A 16 0.47 3.24 0.90
CA THR A 16 0.98 4.30 0.03
C THR A 16 1.52 5.48 0.85
N ARG A 17 0.79 5.88 1.90
CA ARG A 17 1.24 6.96 2.80
C ARG A 17 2.51 6.58 3.54
N LEU A 18 2.61 5.33 4.00
CA LEU A 18 3.81 4.85 4.68
C LEU A 18 5.02 4.85 3.73
N ALA A 19 4.83 4.43 2.49
CA ALA A 19 5.88 4.48 1.48
C ALA A 19 6.36 5.91 1.22
N GLU A 20 5.45 6.83 1.03
CA GLU A 20 5.76 8.25 0.81
C GLU A 20 6.52 8.85 2.00
N ARG A 21 6.07 8.52 3.20
CA ARG A 21 6.72 8.98 4.44
C ARG A 21 8.14 8.46 4.52
N CYS A 22 8.37 7.20 4.23
CA CYS A 22 9.72 6.62 4.23
C CYS A 22 10.61 7.27 3.17
N ARG A 23 10.08 7.59 2.00
CA ARG A 23 10.85 8.28 0.97
C ARG A 23 11.24 9.69 1.39
N ARG A 24 10.34 10.41 2.04
CA ARG A 24 10.66 11.74 2.58
C ARG A 24 11.75 11.66 3.64
N GLU A 25 11.69 10.67 4.52
CA GLU A 25 12.72 10.46 5.53
C GLU A 25 14.07 10.13 4.89
N ALA A 26 14.06 9.30 3.85
CA ALA A 26 15.28 8.97 3.12
C ALA A 26 15.90 10.23 2.49
N GLU A 27 15.09 11.06 1.84
CA GLU A 27 15.55 12.28 1.19
C GLU A 27 16.05 13.32 2.19
N ALA A 28 15.47 13.35 3.38
CA ALA A 28 15.83 14.31 4.42
C ALA A 28 17.14 13.97 5.15
N SER A 29 17.64 12.75 5.01
CA SER A 29 18.84 12.30 5.71
C SER A 29 20.10 12.44 4.85
N ASP A 30 21.18 12.91 5.45
CA ASP A 30 22.50 12.95 4.83
C ASP A 30 23.27 11.64 5.08
N ASP A 31 22.81 10.83 6.03
CA ASP A 31 23.43 9.56 6.36
C ASP A 31 23.04 8.49 5.33
N ILE A 32 24.05 7.95 4.65
CA ILE A 32 23.82 6.97 3.58
C ILE A 32 23.16 5.69 4.08
N VAL A 33 23.47 5.27 5.29
CA VAL A 33 22.87 4.07 5.90
C VAL A 33 21.40 4.31 6.20
N VAL A 34 21.06 5.45 6.78
CA VAL A 34 19.68 5.84 7.08
C VAL A 34 18.88 5.96 5.80
N ARG A 35 19.44 6.57 4.76
CA ARG A 35 18.79 6.69 3.46
C ARG A 35 18.48 5.32 2.87
N ALA A 36 19.44 4.40 2.93
CA ALA A 36 19.27 3.04 2.43
C ALA A 36 18.16 2.29 3.19
N GLU A 37 18.13 2.43 4.52
CA GLU A 37 17.11 1.79 5.36
C GLU A 37 15.71 2.29 5.02
N TYR A 38 15.53 3.60 4.94
CA TYR A 38 14.22 4.15 4.63
C TYR A 38 13.79 3.86 3.20
N SER A 39 14.72 3.84 2.26
CA SER A 39 14.43 3.46 0.88
C SER A 39 13.97 2.00 0.80
N ALA A 40 14.61 1.11 1.54
CA ALA A 40 14.21 -0.30 1.62
C ALA A 40 12.80 -0.44 2.22
N ARG A 41 12.51 0.30 3.30
CA ARG A 41 11.17 0.30 3.90
C ARG A 41 10.11 0.82 2.93
N ALA A 42 10.42 1.88 2.20
CA ALA A 42 9.52 2.42 1.19
C ALA A 42 9.18 1.38 0.14
N ASN A 43 10.17 0.63 -0.33
CA ASN A 43 9.96 -0.44 -1.30
C ASN A 43 9.02 -1.51 -0.77
N VAL A 44 9.20 -1.91 0.49
CA VAL A 44 8.31 -2.88 1.14
C VAL A 44 6.87 -2.37 1.20
N TRP A 45 6.67 -1.12 1.62
CA TRP A 45 5.33 -0.54 1.69
C TRP A 45 4.69 -0.40 0.32
N GLU A 46 5.48 -0.08 -0.71
CA GLU A 46 4.98 -0.03 -2.09
C GLU A 46 4.53 -1.41 -2.57
N MET A 47 5.29 -2.45 -2.26
CA MET A 47 4.92 -3.82 -2.59
C MET A 47 3.62 -4.22 -1.88
N CYS A 48 3.48 -3.86 -0.61
CA CYS A 48 2.26 -4.10 0.14
C CYS A 48 1.06 -3.41 -0.51
N ALA A 49 1.24 -2.17 -0.93
CA ALA A 49 0.18 -1.41 -1.61
C ALA A 49 -0.22 -2.08 -2.93
N GLU A 50 0.74 -2.54 -3.71
CA GLU A 50 0.49 -3.25 -4.96
C GLU A 50 -0.28 -4.55 -4.75
N GLU A 51 0.12 -5.32 -3.75
CA GLU A 51 -0.57 -6.57 -3.41
C GLU A 51 -2.02 -6.32 -2.99
N MET A 52 -2.24 -5.28 -2.21
CA MET A 52 -3.59 -4.90 -1.80
C MET A 52 -4.41 -4.37 -2.98
N ASP A 53 -3.79 -3.65 -3.90
CA ASP A 53 -4.46 -3.17 -5.10
C ASP A 53 -4.87 -4.34 -5.99
N ASN A 54 -4.01 -5.33 -6.13
CA ASN A 54 -4.32 -6.56 -6.86
C ASN A 54 -5.48 -7.32 -6.19
N ALA A 55 -5.48 -7.40 -4.86
CA ALA A 55 -6.57 -8.02 -4.12
C ALA A 55 -7.89 -7.28 -4.36
N ARG A 56 -7.84 -5.94 -4.43
CA ARG A 56 -9.01 -5.14 -4.75
C ARG A 56 -9.59 -5.49 -6.12
N GLU A 57 -8.71 -5.64 -7.13
CA GLU A 57 -9.12 -6.02 -8.48
C GLU A 57 -9.76 -7.40 -8.50
N MET A 58 -9.19 -8.35 -7.78
CA MET A 58 -9.76 -9.69 -7.65
C MET A 58 -11.14 -9.66 -7.00
N LEU A 59 -11.31 -8.85 -5.96
CA LEU A 59 -12.61 -8.68 -5.32
C LEU A 59 -13.63 -8.05 -6.27
N GLN A 60 -13.21 -7.13 -7.11
CA GLN A 60 -14.08 -6.52 -8.10
C GLN A 60 -14.53 -7.51 -9.17
N GLU A 61 -13.63 -8.39 -9.61
CA GLU A 61 -13.96 -9.46 -10.56
C GLU A 61 -14.97 -10.42 -9.96
N GLU A 62 -14.76 -10.82 -8.71
CA GLU A 62 -15.70 -11.68 -7.99
C GLU A 62 -17.06 -10.99 -7.82
N SER A 63 -17.05 -9.71 -7.48
CA SER A 63 -18.28 -8.93 -7.32
C SER A 63 -19.04 -8.76 -8.62
N GLY A 64 -18.34 -8.77 -9.76
CA GLY A 64 -18.95 -8.76 -11.08
C GLY A 64 -19.74 -10.04 -11.36
N GLU A 65 -19.32 -11.13 -10.77
CA GLU A 65 -19.97 -12.44 -10.93
C GLU A 65 -21.01 -12.69 -9.84
N VAL A 66 -20.69 -12.28 -8.63
CA VAL A 66 -21.54 -12.47 -7.46
C VAL A 66 -22.02 -11.12 -6.98
N THR A 67 -23.32 -10.94 -6.99
CA THR A 67 -23.90 -9.69 -6.49
C THR A 67 -23.77 -9.65 -4.97
N TYR A 68 -22.85 -8.89 -4.49
CA TYR A 68 -22.81 -8.54 -3.07
C TYR A 68 -23.80 -7.41 -2.86
N ALA A 69 -24.96 -7.82 -2.55
CA ALA A 69 -26.02 -6.84 -2.28
C ALA A 69 -25.72 -6.08 -1.00
#